data_5005e4a31eb32292cf30203c49444835
#
_entry.id   5005e4a31eb32292cf30203c49444835
#
_cell.length_a   1.000
_cell.length_b   1.000
_cell.length_c   1.000
_cell.angle_alpha   90.00
_cell.angle_beta   90.00
_cell.angle_gamma   90.00
#
_symmetry.space_group_name_H-M   'P 1'
#
loop_
_entity.id
_entity.type
_entity.pdbx_description
1 polymer ?
#
loop_
_entity_poly.entity_id
_entity_poly.type
_entity_poly.pdbx_seq_one_letter_code
_entity_poly.pdbx_strand_id
1 'polypeptide(L)'
;MSEAPAATPAAADPDAAKRLKEHVEKLLARPAAETSGSVQIGSRHFDYTASAAFIAVGAEGLAAAGGEPQAAVLTTAYLLKGAAAAERPVCFAFNGGPGSASIWLHLGALGPKRVVVPDDGSMPLPPYAVEDNPLTWFEHFDLVFIDPPHTGWSATASEAARKKMLSVDGDADALAEVIRLWLTRHKRWGSAVYLAGESYGTTRGAAIADKLQTLGVALSGLVLVSCALDLQSLVFAPANDLPYALFVPGFANAAQFHGLLRGGLGASPAAARAAAEEFVQQDYAAALHAGARLTEKERSRIAKRLAEVTGLPRALVEEKDLRISDQTFFFEALRDRGLIVGRLEARATGPMAASRTRDWEFDPGIEAIASPYTMAAMAYFREQLGLDIEARYQVLNTDVNRGWSWTRDAAGGFDRMGFASTSPDLARAMRRNPHLTVRAASGRSDLGTPYSASDWSLARLDIRARFASASRTATTTPGT
;
A
#
# COMPACT_ATOMS: atom_id res chain seq x y z
N MET A 1 -3.30 0.66 -44.11
CA MET A 1 -3.26 1.10 -42.72
C MET A 1 -3.87 2.49 -42.68
N SER A 2 -5.13 2.58 -42.25
CA SER A 2 -5.87 3.83 -42.13
C SER A 2 -5.70 4.34 -40.70
N GLU A 3 -5.05 5.47 -40.54
CA GLU A 3 -4.99 6.18 -39.25
C GLU A 3 -6.40 6.61 -38.84
N ALA A 4 -6.85 6.14 -37.69
CA ALA A 4 -8.05 6.67 -37.06
C ALA A 4 -7.78 8.13 -36.63
N PRO A 5 -8.70 9.07 -36.84
CA PRO A 5 -8.48 10.46 -36.46
C PRO A 5 -8.38 10.57 -34.95
N ALA A 6 -7.34 11.29 -34.50
CA ALA A 6 -7.15 11.65 -33.10
C ALA A 6 -8.40 12.38 -32.60
N ALA A 7 -9.01 11.87 -31.52
CA ALA A 7 -10.15 12.51 -30.87
C ALA A 7 -9.74 13.90 -30.40
N THR A 8 -10.42 14.91 -30.88
CA THR A 8 -10.28 16.31 -30.43
C THR A 8 -10.58 16.35 -28.92
N PRO A 9 -9.75 17.00 -28.09
CA PRO A 9 -10.06 17.15 -26.67
C PRO A 9 -11.43 17.87 -26.53
N ALA A 10 -12.38 17.24 -25.86
CA ALA A 10 -13.64 17.88 -25.56
C ALA A 10 -13.36 19.18 -24.79
N ALA A 11 -13.99 20.28 -25.23
CA ALA A 11 -13.91 21.56 -24.53
C ALA A 11 -14.29 21.36 -23.07
N ALA A 12 -13.45 21.85 -22.15
CA ALA A 12 -13.70 21.73 -20.71
C ALA A 12 -15.05 22.36 -20.39
N ASP A 13 -15.97 21.58 -19.83
CA ASP A 13 -17.28 22.02 -19.37
C ASP A 13 -17.09 23.03 -18.22
N PRO A 14 -17.38 24.35 -18.40
CA PRO A 14 -17.21 25.34 -17.32
C PRO A 14 -18.05 25.04 -16.09
N ASP A 15 -19.21 24.39 -16.28
CA ASP A 15 -20.07 23.97 -15.18
C ASP A 15 -19.48 22.80 -14.38
N ALA A 16 -18.68 21.94 -15.02
CA ALA A 16 -17.97 20.88 -14.30
C ALA A 16 -16.91 21.43 -13.33
N ALA A 17 -16.14 22.43 -13.75
CA ALA A 17 -15.16 23.09 -12.89
C ALA A 17 -15.83 23.77 -11.67
N LYS A 18 -16.95 24.46 -11.90
CA LYS A 18 -17.74 25.09 -10.84
C LYS A 18 -18.28 24.04 -9.85
N ARG A 19 -18.83 22.93 -10.35
CA ARG A 19 -19.35 21.83 -9.50
C ARG A 19 -18.25 21.21 -8.63
N LEU A 20 -17.03 21.01 -9.15
CA LEU A 20 -15.90 20.49 -8.36
C LEU A 20 -15.53 21.44 -7.21
N LYS A 21 -15.41 22.74 -7.50
CA LYS A 21 -15.11 23.75 -6.50
C LYS A 21 -16.18 23.80 -5.41
N GLU A 22 -17.46 23.91 -5.79
CA GLU A 22 -18.59 23.91 -4.87
C GLU A 22 -18.68 22.64 -4.02
N HIS A 23 -18.31 21.49 -4.61
CA HIS A 23 -18.26 20.22 -3.87
C HIS A 23 -17.21 20.27 -2.77
N VAL A 24 -15.99 20.71 -3.07
CA VAL A 24 -14.92 20.86 -2.07
C VAL A 24 -15.30 21.87 -0.99
N GLU A 25 -15.89 23.01 -1.37
CA GLU A 25 -16.37 24.02 -0.42
C GLU A 25 -17.43 23.43 0.54
N LYS A 26 -18.37 22.64 0.02
CA LYS A 26 -19.39 21.94 0.83
C LYS A 26 -18.77 20.93 1.80
N LEU A 27 -17.75 20.17 1.36
CA LEU A 27 -17.04 19.23 2.24
C LEU A 27 -16.31 19.97 3.38
N LEU A 28 -15.63 21.07 3.06
CA LEU A 28 -14.90 21.88 4.03
C LEU A 28 -15.80 22.66 5.00
N ALA A 29 -17.00 23.00 4.57
CA ALA A 29 -18.01 23.68 5.42
C ALA A 29 -18.70 22.70 6.40
N ARG A 30 -18.53 21.40 6.25
CA ARG A 30 -19.07 20.42 7.21
C ARG A 30 -18.38 20.58 8.57
N PRO A 31 -19.13 20.63 9.67
CA PRO A 31 -18.52 20.57 10.99
C PRO A 31 -17.82 19.22 11.18
N ALA A 32 -16.79 19.21 12.02
CA ALA A 32 -16.19 17.95 12.46
C ALA A 32 -17.27 17.10 13.14
N ALA A 33 -17.36 15.82 12.76
CA ALA A 33 -18.15 14.85 13.49
C ALA A 33 -17.33 14.39 14.69
N GLU A 34 -17.83 14.61 15.90
CA GLU A 34 -17.16 14.20 17.13
C GLU A 34 -18.05 13.23 17.92
N THR A 35 -17.51 12.07 18.24
CA THR A 35 -18.20 11.04 19.00
C THR A 35 -17.31 10.49 20.09
N SER A 36 -17.90 9.77 21.05
CA SER A 36 -17.17 9.09 22.11
C SER A 36 -17.31 7.60 21.93
N GLY A 37 -16.23 6.89 22.13
CA GLY A 37 -16.21 5.43 22.08
C GLY A 37 -15.21 4.85 23.05
N SER A 38 -15.12 3.55 23.07
CA SER A 38 -14.17 2.81 23.87
C SER A 38 -13.69 1.55 23.16
N VAL A 39 -12.55 1.03 23.59
CA VAL A 39 -12.02 -0.25 23.14
C VAL A 39 -11.48 -1.05 24.32
N GLN A 40 -11.76 -2.35 24.34
CA GLN A 40 -11.22 -3.29 25.30
C GLN A 40 -9.97 -3.97 24.72
N ILE A 41 -8.83 -3.88 25.42
CA ILE A 41 -7.56 -4.52 25.04
C ILE A 41 -7.10 -5.39 26.22
N GLY A 42 -7.29 -6.68 26.11
CA GLY A 42 -7.07 -7.58 27.24
C GLY A 42 -7.97 -7.20 28.42
N SER A 43 -7.38 -6.95 29.59
CA SER A 43 -8.11 -6.48 30.79
C SER A 43 -8.24 -4.96 30.90
N ARG A 44 -7.67 -4.19 29.95
CA ARG A 44 -7.66 -2.72 30.00
C ARG A 44 -8.73 -2.13 29.11
N HIS A 45 -9.37 -1.08 29.61
CA HIS A 45 -10.39 -0.32 28.92
C HIS A 45 -9.85 1.06 28.56
N PHE A 46 -10.05 1.48 27.32
CA PHE A 46 -9.57 2.75 26.79
C PHE A 46 -10.74 3.55 26.21
N ASP A 47 -11.07 4.67 26.84
CA ASP A 47 -12.04 5.62 26.33
C ASP A 47 -11.39 6.59 25.36
N TYR A 48 -12.05 6.87 24.24
CA TYR A 48 -11.57 7.83 23.25
C TYR A 48 -12.63 8.82 22.79
N THR A 49 -12.15 9.93 22.24
CA THR A 49 -12.91 10.79 21.35
C THR A 49 -12.55 10.40 19.92
N ALA A 50 -13.53 10.07 19.10
CA ALA A 50 -13.35 9.94 17.65
C ALA A 50 -13.76 11.23 16.99
N SER A 51 -12.94 11.75 16.07
CA SER A 51 -13.21 12.98 15.31
C SER A 51 -12.96 12.72 13.83
N ALA A 52 -13.96 13.04 12.99
CA ALA A 52 -13.82 12.95 11.55
C ALA A 52 -14.05 14.32 10.92
N ALA A 53 -13.06 14.82 10.17
CA ALA A 53 -13.09 16.17 9.63
C ALA A 53 -12.37 16.28 8.29
N PHE A 54 -12.81 17.20 7.46
CA PHE A 54 -12.08 17.56 6.24
C PHE A 54 -11.05 18.64 6.50
N ILE A 55 -9.84 18.42 5.97
CA ILE A 55 -8.74 19.36 6.01
C ILE A 55 -8.54 19.93 4.60
N ALA A 56 -8.51 21.26 4.49
CA ALA A 56 -8.23 21.95 3.25
C ALA A 56 -6.75 21.83 2.89
N VAL A 57 -6.45 21.46 1.65
CA VAL A 57 -5.11 21.56 1.07
C VAL A 57 -5.10 22.77 0.12
N GLY A 58 -4.19 23.71 0.34
CA GLY A 58 -4.04 24.88 -0.52
C GLY A 58 -3.08 24.65 -1.69
N ALA A 59 -3.09 25.58 -2.63
CA ALA A 59 -2.01 25.69 -3.59
C ALA A 59 -0.70 26.01 -2.83
N GLU A 60 0.38 25.30 -3.12
CA GLU A 60 1.70 25.56 -2.54
C GLU A 60 1.82 25.41 -1.00
N GLY A 61 0.93 24.63 -0.39
CA GLY A 61 0.99 24.38 1.07
C GLY A 61 0.57 25.56 1.95
N LEU A 62 0.06 26.63 1.39
CA LEU A 62 -0.31 27.87 2.08
C LEU A 62 -1.81 28.02 2.34
N ALA A 63 -2.56 26.93 2.51
CA ALA A 63 -4.00 26.97 2.76
C ALA A 63 -4.39 27.90 3.93
N ALA A 64 -3.53 28.06 4.92
CA ALA A 64 -3.76 28.94 6.06
C ALA A 64 -3.59 30.42 5.74
N ALA A 65 -3.01 30.79 4.59
CA ALA A 65 -2.74 32.17 4.20
C ALA A 65 -3.81 32.81 3.29
N GLY A 66 -4.98 32.19 3.15
CA GLY A 66 -6.10 32.75 2.37
C GLY A 66 -6.13 32.35 0.89
N GLY A 67 -5.33 31.37 0.48
CA GLY A 67 -5.42 30.78 -0.87
C GLY A 67 -6.69 29.92 -1.03
N GLU A 68 -7.20 29.81 -2.26
CA GLU A 68 -8.33 28.91 -2.55
C GLU A 68 -7.96 27.45 -2.27
N PRO A 69 -8.83 26.69 -1.56
CA PRO A 69 -8.61 25.27 -1.33
C PRO A 69 -8.52 24.51 -2.65
N GLN A 70 -7.48 23.69 -2.78
CA GLN A 70 -7.28 22.81 -3.93
C GLN A 70 -7.87 21.42 -3.71
N ALA A 71 -8.02 21.02 -2.43
CA ALA A 71 -8.64 19.75 -2.04
C ALA A 71 -9.27 19.83 -0.65
N ALA A 72 -10.24 18.95 -0.42
CA ALA A 72 -10.74 18.58 0.90
C ALA A 72 -10.33 17.12 1.18
N VAL A 73 -9.55 16.90 2.22
CA VAL A 73 -9.01 15.58 2.60
C VAL A 73 -9.62 15.16 3.92
N LEU A 74 -10.28 13.99 3.92
CA LEU A 74 -10.89 13.42 5.12
C LEU A 74 -9.79 12.86 6.04
N THR A 75 -9.89 13.21 7.32
CA THR A 75 -9.11 12.60 8.40
C THR A 75 -10.06 12.04 9.45
N THR A 76 -9.79 10.82 9.93
CA THR A 76 -10.50 10.20 11.06
C THR A 76 -9.50 9.98 12.19
N ALA A 77 -9.70 10.63 13.32
CA ALA A 77 -8.79 10.59 14.46
C ALA A 77 -9.43 9.92 15.67
N TYR A 78 -8.62 9.18 16.42
CA TYR A 78 -8.97 8.60 17.71
C TYR A 78 -7.99 9.11 18.77
N LEU A 79 -8.50 9.86 19.74
CA LEU A 79 -7.73 10.53 20.78
C LEU A 79 -8.09 9.94 22.15
N LEU A 80 -7.10 9.49 22.90
CA LEU A 80 -7.31 8.90 24.23
C LEU A 80 -7.80 9.98 25.20
N LYS A 81 -8.94 9.72 25.87
CA LYS A 81 -9.45 10.64 26.88
C LYS A 81 -8.57 10.65 28.13
N GLY A 82 -8.38 11.85 28.68
CA GLY A 82 -7.60 12.03 29.89
C GLY A 82 -6.09 12.00 29.74
N ALA A 83 -5.57 11.72 28.52
CA ALA A 83 -4.14 11.77 28.25
C ALA A 83 -3.66 13.21 27.99
N ALA A 84 -2.48 13.55 28.49
CA ALA A 84 -1.83 14.80 28.13
C ALA A 84 -1.38 14.76 26.66
N ALA A 85 -1.87 15.67 25.84
CA ALA A 85 -1.64 15.68 24.40
C ALA A 85 -0.15 15.66 24.01
N ALA A 86 0.71 16.36 24.77
CA ALA A 86 2.15 16.42 24.49
C ALA A 86 2.90 15.10 24.81
N GLU A 87 2.37 14.30 25.72
CA GLU A 87 3.01 13.08 26.20
C GLU A 87 2.65 11.85 25.38
N ARG A 88 1.53 11.92 24.62
CA ARG A 88 1.05 10.79 23.84
C ARG A 88 1.50 10.91 22.38
N PRO A 89 2.17 9.88 21.83
CA PRO A 89 2.54 9.87 20.41
C PRO A 89 1.32 9.88 19.50
N VAL A 90 1.46 10.47 18.31
CA VAL A 90 0.44 10.43 17.26
C VAL A 90 0.97 9.67 16.05
N CYS A 91 0.16 8.74 15.52
CA CYS A 91 0.47 7.98 14.32
C CYS A 91 -0.53 8.33 13.21
N PHE A 92 -0.03 8.86 12.10
CA PHE A 92 -0.79 9.07 10.88
C PHE A 92 -0.68 7.83 10.00
N ALA A 93 -1.81 7.29 9.58
CA ALA A 93 -1.87 6.05 8.81
C ALA A 93 -2.64 6.22 7.51
N PHE A 94 -2.16 5.59 6.45
CA PHE A 94 -2.77 5.61 5.12
C PHE A 94 -2.43 4.36 4.32
N ASN A 95 -3.42 3.85 3.57
CA ASN A 95 -3.19 2.79 2.59
C ASN A 95 -2.60 3.34 1.28
N GLY A 96 -2.36 2.46 0.33
CA GLY A 96 -1.69 2.74 -0.92
C GLY A 96 -2.61 2.77 -2.14
N GLY A 97 -2.48 1.78 -2.96
CA GLY A 97 -3.08 1.68 -4.28
C GLY A 97 -2.08 1.99 -5.40
N PRO A 98 -1.84 3.26 -5.83
CA PRO A 98 -2.54 4.50 -5.44
C PRO A 98 -4.04 4.47 -5.76
N GLY A 99 -4.82 5.23 -4.97
CA GLY A 99 -6.27 5.28 -5.11
C GLY A 99 -7.05 4.49 -4.05
N SER A 100 -6.37 3.94 -3.02
CA SER A 100 -7.04 3.27 -1.90
C SER A 100 -7.30 4.25 -0.74
N ALA A 101 -8.51 4.20 -0.20
CA ALA A 101 -8.84 4.81 1.08
C ALA A 101 -8.13 4.07 2.22
N SER A 102 -8.02 4.71 3.38
CA SER A 102 -7.28 4.17 4.53
C SER A 102 -8.08 3.13 5.35
N ILE A 103 -9.21 2.69 4.83
CA ILE A 103 -10.14 1.76 5.46
C ILE A 103 -9.49 0.45 5.91
N TRP A 104 -8.51 -0.07 5.15
CA TRP A 104 -7.86 -1.36 5.43
C TRP A 104 -6.96 -1.28 6.67
N LEU A 105 -6.16 -0.21 6.80
CA LEU A 105 -5.41 0.03 8.04
C LEU A 105 -6.34 0.46 9.18
N HIS A 106 -7.37 1.26 8.87
CA HIS A 106 -8.30 1.80 9.85
C HIS A 106 -9.13 0.71 10.53
N LEU A 107 -9.89 -0.05 9.73
CA LEU A 107 -10.83 -1.07 10.23
C LEU A 107 -10.32 -2.51 10.05
N GLY A 108 -9.07 -2.70 9.62
CA GLY A 108 -8.49 -4.01 9.44
C GLY A 108 -7.29 -4.30 10.31
N ALA A 109 -6.56 -3.26 10.75
CA ALA A 109 -5.31 -3.48 11.45
C ALA A 109 -5.09 -2.57 12.67
N LEU A 110 -5.08 -1.24 12.48
CA LEU A 110 -4.53 -0.32 13.47
C LEU A 110 -5.59 0.33 14.37
N GLY A 111 -6.79 0.55 13.84
CA GLY A 111 -7.86 1.28 14.54
C GLY A 111 -8.43 0.54 15.74
N PRO A 112 -9.16 1.26 16.64
CA PRO A 112 -9.75 0.66 17.82
C PRO A 112 -10.88 -0.33 17.52
N LYS A 113 -11.45 -0.26 16.33
CA LYS A 113 -12.46 -1.20 15.82
C LYS A 113 -11.92 -1.91 14.58
N ARG A 114 -12.38 -3.16 14.38
CA ARG A 114 -12.04 -3.95 13.17
C ARG A 114 -13.28 -4.58 12.56
N VAL A 115 -13.27 -4.79 11.27
CA VAL A 115 -14.30 -5.56 10.56
C VAL A 115 -14.12 -7.05 10.92
N VAL A 116 -15.22 -7.71 11.19
CA VAL A 116 -15.22 -9.16 11.48
C VAL A 116 -15.09 -9.93 10.17
N VAL A 117 -13.99 -10.64 10.03
CA VAL A 117 -13.72 -11.54 8.88
C VAL A 117 -13.23 -12.89 9.42
N PRO A 118 -13.53 -14.02 8.74
CA PRO A 118 -13.01 -15.32 9.11
C PRO A 118 -11.47 -15.39 9.04
N ASP A 119 -10.86 -16.17 9.95
CA ASP A 119 -9.39 -16.33 10.01
C ASP A 119 -8.80 -16.99 8.76
N ASP A 120 -9.60 -17.75 8.02
CA ASP A 120 -9.19 -18.38 6.75
C ASP A 120 -9.23 -17.43 5.55
N GLY A 121 -9.65 -16.16 5.77
CA GLY A 121 -9.77 -15.16 4.72
C GLY A 121 -10.94 -15.36 3.76
N SER A 122 -11.88 -16.26 4.08
CA SER A 122 -13.10 -16.43 3.29
C SER A 122 -14.07 -15.25 3.45
N MET A 123 -14.96 -15.07 2.50
CA MET A 123 -15.99 -14.03 2.57
C MET A 123 -16.98 -14.35 3.70
N PRO A 124 -17.16 -13.46 4.69
CA PRO A 124 -18.16 -13.65 5.71
C PRO A 124 -19.58 -13.53 5.16
N LEU A 125 -20.52 -14.20 5.80
CA LEU A 125 -21.94 -13.97 5.56
C LEU A 125 -22.46 -12.75 6.34
N PRO A 126 -23.48 -12.03 5.82
CA PRO A 126 -24.11 -10.94 6.57
C PRO A 126 -24.79 -11.46 7.86
N PRO A 127 -24.95 -10.62 8.90
CA PRO A 127 -24.66 -9.18 8.90
C PRO A 127 -23.16 -8.87 9.05
N TYR A 128 -22.69 -7.86 8.28
CA TYR A 128 -21.32 -7.38 8.41
C TYR A 128 -21.22 -6.39 9.56
N ALA A 129 -20.26 -6.59 10.45
CA ALA A 129 -20.13 -5.81 11.67
C ALA A 129 -18.68 -5.42 11.96
N VAL A 130 -18.52 -4.44 12.83
CA VAL A 130 -17.25 -4.10 13.47
C VAL A 130 -17.28 -4.54 14.94
N GLU A 131 -16.12 -4.93 15.44
CA GLU A 131 -15.90 -5.29 16.85
C GLU A 131 -14.69 -4.54 17.40
N ASP A 132 -14.44 -4.67 18.70
CA ASP A 132 -13.22 -4.16 19.31
C ASP A 132 -12.01 -4.87 18.70
N ASN A 133 -10.99 -4.08 18.35
CA ASN A 133 -9.74 -4.62 17.83
C ASN A 133 -8.76 -4.88 18.98
N PRO A 134 -8.53 -6.13 19.40
CA PRO A 134 -7.61 -6.44 20.49
C PRO A 134 -6.14 -6.19 20.16
N LEU A 135 -5.82 -6.00 18.86
CA LEU A 135 -4.47 -5.74 18.34
C LEU A 135 -4.28 -4.29 17.90
N THR A 136 -5.18 -3.42 18.28
CA THR A 136 -5.13 -2.00 17.91
C THR A 136 -3.85 -1.32 18.41
N TRP A 137 -3.31 -0.42 17.60
CA TRP A 137 -2.20 0.44 18.02
C TRP A 137 -2.66 1.59 18.92
N PHE A 138 -3.96 1.72 19.14
CA PHE A 138 -4.51 2.76 20.01
C PHE A 138 -4.00 2.65 21.46
N GLU A 139 -3.56 1.47 21.88
CA GLU A 139 -2.89 1.30 23.17
C GLU A 139 -1.67 2.25 23.32
N HIS A 140 -0.93 2.50 22.25
CA HIS A 140 0.35 3.21 22.26
C HIS A 140 0.28 4.59 21.61
N PHE A 141 -0.67 4.83 20.72
CA PHE A 141 -0.77 6.03 19.89
C PHE A 141 -2.17 6.62 19.93
N ASP A 142 -2.27 7.94 19.79
CA ASP A 142 -3.43 8.51 19.13
C ASP A 142 -3.31 8.22 17.63
N LEU A 143 -4.39 7.83 16.99
CA LEU A 143 -4.39 7.39 15.60
C LEU A 143 -5.11 8.38 14.70
N VAL A 144 -4.54 8.67 13.54
CA VAL A 144 -5.15 9.53 12.52
C VAL A 144 -5.07 8.82 11.18
N PHE A 145 -6.23 8.43 10.65
CA PHE A 145 -6.34 7.83 9.32
C PHE A 145 -6.63 8.93 8.31
N ILE A 146 -5.88 8.97 7.22
CA ILE A 146 -6.01 9.97 6.15
C ILE A 146 -6.48 9.26 4.89
N ASP A 147 -7.61 9.68 4.34
CA ASP A 147 -8.02 9.26 3.00
C ASP A 147 -7.37 10.19 1.98
N PRO A 148 -6.41 9.72 1.17
CA PRO A 148 -5.75 10.56 0.17
C PRO A 148 -6.73 11.18 -0.83
N PRO A 149 -6.36 12.24 -1.57
CA PRO A 149 -7.22 12.84 -2.59
C PRO A 149 -7.82 11.81 -3.55
N HIS A 150 -9.13 11.93 -3.82
CA HIS A 150 -9.94 11.01 -4.63
C HIS A 150 -10.11 9.59 -4.08
N THR A 151 -9.88 9.40 -2.78
CA THR A 151 -10.23 8.19 -2.05
C THR A 151 -11.19 8.51 -0.91
N GLY A 152 -11.91 7.54 -0.41
CA GLY A 152 -12.93 7.80 0.57
C GLY A 152 -13.94 8.85 0.07
N TRP A 153 -14.10 9.93 0.82
CA TRP A 153 -14.85 11.13 0.41
C TRP A 153 -13.94 12.32 0.12
N SER A 154 -12.63 12.14 0.04
CA SER A 154 -11.69 13.20 -0.29
C SER A 154 -11.79 13.62 -1.75
N ALA A 155 -11.76 14.91 -2.03
CA ALA A 155 -11.97 15.47 -3.37
C ALA A 155 -11.03 16.63 -3.67
N THR A 156 -10.79 16.90 -4.96
CA THR A 156 -10.06 18.09 -5.42
C THR A 156 -11.00 19.11 -6.07
N ALA A 157 -10.65 20.38 -5.95
CA ALA A 157 -11.47 21.50 -6.41
C ALA A 157 -11.40 21.77 -7.92
N SER A 158 -10.46 21.15 -8.63
CA SER A 158 -10.29 21.34 -10.07
C SER A 158 -9.54 20.17 -10.70
N GLU A 159 -9.64 20.00 -12.01
CA GLU A 159 -8.87 19.03 -12.77
C GLU A 159 -7.34 19.32 -12.72
N ALA A 160 -6.95 20.60 -12.62
CA ALA A 160 -5.54 20.96 -12.44
C ALA A 160 -5.01 20.47 -11.08
N ALA A 161 -5.76 20.69 -10.00
CA ALA A 161 -5.43 20.17 -8.68
C ALA A 161 -5.42 18.63 -8.67
N ARG A 162 -6.41 18.00 -9.33
CA ARG A 162 -6.46 16.56 -9.51
C ARG A 162 -5.18 16.03 -10.17
N LYS A 163 -4.84 16.56 -11.34
CA LYS A 163 -3.63 16.14 -12.09
C LYS A 163 -2.35 16.32 -11.27
N LYS A 164 -2.22 17.41 -10.50
CA LYS A 164 -1.08 17.64 -9.61
C LYS A 164 -1.02 16.58 -8.51
N MET A 165 -2.14 16.30 -7.85
CA MET A 165 -2.20 15.36 -6.71
C MET A 165 -2.22 13.89 -7.12
N LEU A 166 -2.49 13.55 -8.38
CA LEU A 166 -2.33 12.20 -8.94
C LEU A 166 -0.90 11.93 -9.40
N SER A 167 0.07 12.24 -8.56
CA SER A 167 1.50 11.99 -8.77
C SER A 167 2.17 11.68 -7.44
N VAL A 168 3.34 11.06 -7.49
CA VAL A 168 4.08 10.69 -6.26
C VAL A 168 4.41 11.94 -5.43
N ASP A 169 4.89 13.00 -6.07
CA ASP A 169 5.31 14.21 -5.35
C ASP A 169 4.12 15.07 -4.91
N GLY A 170 3.11 15.26 -5.77
CA GLY A 170 1.94 16.06 -5.43
C GLY A 170 1.06 15.44 -4.35
N ASP A 171 0.94 14.09 -4.34
CA ASP A 171 0.27 13.34 -3.27
C ASP A 171 1.02 13.47 -1.94
N ALA A 172 2.35 13.33 -1.97
CA ALA A 172 3.17 13.50 -0.78
C ALA A 172 3.12 14.94 -0.23
N ASP A 173 3.11 15.97 -1.09
CA ASP A 173 2.95 17.36 -0.69
C ASP A 173 1.58 17.61 -0.04
N ALA A 174 0.52 17.09 -0.66
CA ALA A 174 -0.83 17.23 -0.12
C ALA A 174 -0.96 16.62 1.29
N LEU A 175 -0.46 15.39 1.48
CA LEU A 175 -0.58 14.71 2.77
C LEU A 175 0.37 15.29 3.83
N ALA A 176 1.56 15.72 3.46
CA ALA A 176 2.46 16.43 4.38
C ALA A 176 1.79 17.71 4.93
N GLU A 177 1.09 18.45 4.08
CA GLU A 177 0.34 19.64 4.50
C GLU A 177 -0.86 19.29 5.37
N VAL A 178 -1.60 18.22 5.05
CA VAL A 178 -2.68 17.69 5.91
C VAL A 178 -2.14 17.38 7.31
N ILE A 179 -1.02 16.68 7.41
CA ILE A 179 -0.38 16.34 8.69
C ILE A 179 0.01 17.61 9.47
N ARG A 180 0.68 18.54 8.81
CA ARG A 180 1.08 19.83 9.42
C ARG A 180 -0.12 20.60 9.96
N LEU A 181 -1.19 20.72 9.18
CA LEU A 181 -2.43 21.40 9.56
C LEU A 181 -3.15 20.67 10.70
N TRP A 182 -3.17 19.35 10.67
CA TRP A 182 -3.76 18.53 11.73
C TRP A 182 -3.02 18.77 13.07
N LEU A 183 -1.69 18.71 13.04
CA LEU A 183 -0.86 18.99 14.23
C LEU A 183 -1.13 20.39 14.80
N THR A 184 -1.32 21.39 13.93
CA THR A 184 -1.65 22.76 14.32
C THR A 184 -3.04 22.85 14.97
N ARG A 185 -4.06 22.31 14.32
CA ARG A 185 -5.47 22.36 14.79
C ARG A 185 -5.66 21.65 16.12
N HIS A 186 -4.99 20.51 16.28
CA HIS A 186 -5.08 19.69 17.49
C HIS A 186 -4.01 20.01 18.54
N LYS A 187 -3.18 21.05 18.31
CA LYS A 187 -2.12 21.52 19.24
C LYS A 187 -1.13 20.39 19.59
N ARG A 188 -0.73 19.59 18.57
CA ARG A 188 0.09 18.39 18.73
C ARG A 188 1.54 18.54 18.23
N TRP A 189 2.03 19.77 18.10
CA TRP A 189 3.44 20.04 17.69
C TRP A 189 4.48 19.50 18.67
N GLY A 190 4.13 19.32 19.94
CA GLY A 190 5.01 18.73 20.96
C GLY A 190 4.97 17.20 21.01
N SER A 191 4.09 16.53 20.27
CA SER A 191 3.96 15.08 20.29
C SER A 191 5.05 14.41 19.44
N ALA A 192 5.45 13.20 19.84
CA ALA A 192 6.22 12.32 18.96
C ALA A 192 5.33 11.88 17.77
N VAL A 193 5.80 12.11 16.55
CA VAL A 193 5.03 11.89 15.31
C VAL A 193 5.51 10.63 14.60
N TYR A 194 4.58 9.75 14.27
CA TYR A 194 4.81 8.51 13.54
C TYR A 194 3.98 8.47 12.26
N LEU A 195 4.48 7.76 11.25
CA LEU A 195 3.72 7.41 10.04
C LEU A 195 3.61 5.90 9.92
N ALA A 196 2.48 5.43 9.41
CA ALA A 196 2.28 4.05 8.98
C ALA A 196 1.68 4.04 7.57
N GLY A 197 2.42 3.48 6.62
CA GLY A 197 1.97 3.33 5.22
C GLY A 197 1.92 1.88 4.82
N GLU A 198 0.90 1.49 4.03
CA GLU A 198 0.78 0.15 3.46
C GLU A 198 0.85 0.22 1.94
N SER A 199 1.58 -0.76 1.30
CA SER A 199 1.71 -0.88 -0.16
C SER A 199 2.28 0.41 -0.77
N TYR A 200 1.65 1.03 -1.78
CA TYR A 200 2.02 2.37 -2.27
C TYR A 200 2.06 3.42 -1.14
N GLY A 201 1.33 3.24 -0.04
CA GLY A 201 1.45 4.09 1.15
C GLY A 201 2.86 4.11 1.75
N THR A 202 3.71 3.12 1.49
CA THR A 202 5.11 3.13 1.88
C THR A 202 5.95 4.04 0.98
N THR A 203 5.69 4.04 -0.35
CA THR A 203 6.23 5.01 -1.31
C THR A 203 5.89 6.44 -0.85
N ARG A 204 4.60 6.67 -0.59
CA ARG A 204 4.07 7.93 -0.03
C ARG A 204 4.73 8.32 1.28
N GLY A 205 4.80 7.39 2.25
CA GLY A 205 5.36 7.62 3.57
C GLY A 205 6.84 8.02 3.53
N ALA A 206 7.62 7.39 2.66
CA ALA A 206 9.03 7.73 2.45
C ALA A 206 9.20 9.15 1.87
N ALA A 207 8.40 9.51 0.85
CA ALA A 207 8.41 10.86 0.28
C ALA A 207 7.93 11.92 1.30
N ILE A 208 6.86 11.63 2.05
CA ILE A 208 6.35 12.52 3.12
C ILE A 208 7.40 12.73 4.21
N ALA A 209 8.16 11.70 4.59
CA ALA A 209 9.15 11.80 5.66
C ALA A 209 10.20 12.90 5.39
N ASP A 210 10.66 13.03 4.16
CA ASP A 210 11.58 14.11 3.77
C ASP A 210 10.88 15.48 3.70
N LYS A 211 9.66 15.54 3.14
CA LYS A 211 8.88 16.78 3.03
C LYS A 211 8.49 17.33 4.39
N LEU A 212 8.08 16.51 5.35
CA LEU A 212 7.74 16.94 6.70
C LEU A 212 8.91 17.64 7.39
N GLN A 213 10.15 17.18 7.17
CA GLN A 213 11.31 17.85 7.73
C GLN A 213 11.51 19.27 7.16
N THR A 214 11.12 19.52 5.90
CA THR A 214 11.16 20.87 5.34
C THR A 214 10.04 21.75 5.88
N LEU A 215 8.96 21.16 6.36
CA LEU A 215 7.85 21.84 7.05
C LEU A 215 8.07 21.99 8.57
N GLY A 216 9.24 21.61 9.07
CA GLY A 216 9.60 21.70 10.49
C GLY A 216 9.04 20.57 11.36
N VAL A 217 8.54 19.49 10.79
CA VAL A 217 8.03 18.31 11.50
C VAL A 217 9.07 17.20 11.49
N ALA A 218 9.62 16.86 12.66
CA ALA A 218 10.53 15.74 12.83
C ALA A 218 9.75 14.46 13.15
N LEU A 219 9.93 13.42 12.33
CA LEU A 219 9.35 12.11 12.61
C LEU A 219 10.17 11.34 13.65
N SER A 220 9.49 10.68 14.58
CA SER A 220 10.06 9.69 15.49
C SER A 220 10.11 8.29 14.89
N GLY A 221 9.16 7.95 14.03
CA GLY A 221 9.14 6.65 13.38
C GLY A 221 8.32 6.60 12.09
N LEU A 222 8.71 5.66 11.24
CA LEU A 222 8.01 5.31 10.00
C LEU A 222 7.86 3.78 9.93
N VAL A 223 6.63 3.32 9.79
CA VAL A 223 6.31 1.90 9.60
C VAL A 223 5.87 1.66 8.15
N LEU A 224 6.58 0.76 7.49
CA LEU A 224 6.39 0.38 6.09
C LEU A 224 5.76 -1.01 6.06
N VAL A 225 4.47 -1.10 5.79
CA VAL A 225 3.75 -2.37 5.67
C VAL A 225 3.65 -2.75 4.20
N SER A 226 4.11 -3.96 3.84
CA SER A 226 4.12 -4.40 2.43
C SER A 226 4.84 -3.39 1.53
N CYS A 227 6.16 -3.28 1.70
CA CYS A 227 6.99 -2.15 1.27
C CYS A 227 7.17 -2.08 -0.26
N ALA A 228 6.92 -0.91 -0.84
CA ALA A 228 7.03 -0.59 -2.27
C ALA A 228 7.84 0.71 -2.51
N LEU A 229 9.10 0.77 -2.07
CA LEU A 229 9.94 1.96 -2.20
C LEU A 229 10.47 2.16 -3.62
N ASP A 230 10.84 1.07 -4.30
CA ASP A 230 11.48 1.08 -5.61
C ASP A 230 10.64 0.27 -6.60
N LEU A 231 9.88 0.93 -7.47
CA LEU A 231 8.95 0.27 -8.39
C LEU A 231 9.66 -0.67 -9.38
N GLN A 232 10.97 -0.47 -9.63
CA GLN A 232 11.76 -1.39 -10.44
C GLN A 232 11.76 -2.82 -9.89
N SER A 233 11.67 -2.98 -8.57
CA SER A 233 11.66 -4.29 -7.91
C SER A 233 10.33 -5.04 -8.04
N LEU A 234 9.27 -4.36 -8.50
CA LEU A 234 7.90 -4.86 -8.52
C LEU A 234 7.29 -4.95 -9.93
N VAL A 235 7.78 -4.14 -10.88
CA VAL A 235 7.14 -3.98 -12.20
C VAL A 235 7.80 -4.89 -13.23
N PHE A 236 7.05 -5.88 -13.71
CA PHE A 236 7.44 -6.73 -14.83
C PHE A 236 7.34 -5.94 -16.14
N ALA A 237 8.47 -5.52 -16.67
CA ALA A 237 8.58 -4.72 -17.89
C ALA A 237 9.68 -5.27 -18.79
N PRO A 238 9.64 -4.98 -20.11
CA PRO A 238 10.74 -5.33 -21.01
C PRO A 238 12.09 -4.81 -20.49
N ALA A 239 13.12 -5.65 -20.56
CA ALA A 239 14.48 -5.38 -20.07
C ALA A 239 14.61 -5.17 -18.54
N ASN A 240 13.57 -5.43 -17.76
CA ASN A 240 13.63 -5.42 -16.31
C ASN A 240 13.56 -6.85 -15.75
N ASP A 241 14.70 -7.47 -15.53
CA ASP A 241 14.77 -8.84 -15.02
C ASP A 241 14.67 -8.93 -13.48
N LEU A 242 14.73 -7.81 -12.78
CA LEU A 242 14.76 -7.77 -11.31
C LEU A 242 13.54 -8.41 -10.64
N PRO A 243 12.28 -8.09 -11.01
CA PRO A 243 11.12 -8.69 -10.37
C PRO A 243 11.06 -10.21 -10.55
N TYR A 244 11.50 -10.74 -11.71
CA TYR A 244 11.51 -12.19 -11.93
C TYR A 244 12.35 -12.93 -10.89
N ALA A 245 13.46 -12.33 -10.44
CA ALA A 245 14.28 -12.89 -9.37
C ALA A 245 13.64 -12.70 -7.99
N LEU A 246 13.14 -11.49 -7.70
CA LEU A 246 12.63 -11.12 -6.37
C LEU A 246 11.29 -11.78 -6.01
N PHE A 247 10.49 -12.22 -6.97
CA PHE A 247 9.21 -12.89 -6.69
C PHE A 247 9.36 -14.39 -6.39
N VAL A 248 10.44 -15.03 -6.82
CA VAL A 248 10.62 -16.50 -6.66
C VAL A 248 10.49 -16.98 -5.22
N PRO A 249 11.05 -16.33 -4.19
CA PRO A 249 10.86 -16.78 -2.80
C PRO A 249 9.39 -16.71 -2.34
N GLY A 250 8.64 -15.72 -2.79
CA GLY A 250 7.19 -15.61 -2.55
C GLY A 250 6.41 -16.72 -3.27
N PHE A 251 6.75 -17.00 -4.53
CA PHE A 251 6.16 -18.12 -5.28
C PHE A 251 6.42 -19.46 -4.62
N ALA A 252 7.65 -19.69 -4.13
CA ALA A 252 7.99 -20.92 -3.40
C ALA A 252 7.17 -21.07 -2.11
N ASN A 253 6.97 -19.98 -1.37
CA ASN A 253 6.12 -19.98 -0.18
C ASN A 253 4.66 -20.34 -0.51
N ALA A 254 4.09 -19.71 -1.54
CA ALA A 254 2.73 -20.00 -2.00
C ALA A 254 2.60 -21.45 -2.55
N ALA A 255 3.56 -21.89 -3.34
CA ALA A 255 3.60 -23.24 -3.88
C ALA A 255 3.69 -24.31 -2.77
N GLN A 256 4.45 -24.05 -1.71
CA GLN A 256 4.50 -24.92 -0.55
C GLN A 256 3.15 -25.01 0.15
N PHE A 257 2.51 -23.87 0.41
CA PHE A 257 1.18 -23.81 1.05
C PHE A 257 0.14 -24.63 0.25
N HIS A 258 0.14 -24.51 -1.07
CA HIS A 258 -0.79 -25.23 -1.95
C HIS A 258 -0.38 -26.68 -2.24
N GLY A 259 0.69 -27.20 -1.63
CA GLY A 259 1.13 -28.57 -1.79
C GLY A 259 1.67 -28.91 -3.19
N LEU A 260 2.27 -27.93 -3.87
CA LEU A 260 2.85 -28.11 -5.22
C LEU A 260 4.31 -28.59 -5.16
N LEU A 261 4.99 -28.38 -4.02
CA LEU A 261 6.41 -28.75 -3.86
C LEU A 261 6.57 -30.18 -3.35
N ARG A 262 7.65 -30.82 -3.76
CA ARG A 262 7.96 -32.23 -3.42
C ARG A 262 9.24 -32.35 -2.59
N GLY A 263 9.35 -33.50 -1.90
CA GLY A 263 10.54 -33.83 -1.10
C GLY A 263 10.85 -32.79 -0.03
N GLY A 264 12.11 -32.50 0.17
CA GLY A 264 12.57 -31.53 1.20
C GLY A 264 12.06 -30.11 1.01
N LEU A 265 11.74 -29.69 -0.24
CA LEU A 265 11.16 -28.38 -0.54
C LEU A 265 9.75 -28.23 0.04
N GLY A 266 8.98 -29.31 0.08
CA GLY A 266 7.63 -29.33 0.65
C GLY A 266 7.57 -29.46 2.17
N ALA A 267 8.69 -29.69 2.84
CA ALA A 267 8.75 -29.99 4.28
C ALA A 267 8.24 -28.84 5.17
N SER A 268 8.53 -27.61 4.80
CA SER A 268 8.04 -26.42 5.52
C SER A 268 8.12 -25.16 4.66
N PRO A 269 7.34 -24.10 4.99
CA PRO A 269 7.47 -22.81 4.32
C PRO A 269 8.89 -22.22 4.43
N ALA A 270 9.59 -22.44 5.54
CA ALA A 270 10.96 -21.98 5.74
C ALA A 270 11.94 -22.70 4.79
N ALA A 271 11.81 -24.02 4.62
CA ALA A 271 12.66 -24.78 3.70
C ALA A 271 12.44 -24.36 2.25
N ALA A 272 11.17 -24.15 1.85
CA ALA A 272 10.84 -23.70 0.50
C ALA A 272 11.48 -22.32 0.19
N ARG A 273 11.33 -21.37 1.12
CA ARG A 273 11.91 -20.03 0.94
C ARG A 273 13.43 -20.05 0.90
N ALA A 274 14.08 -20.71 1.85
CA ALA A 274 15.55 -20.78 1.90
C ALA A 274 16.12 -21.36 0.60
N ALA A 275 15.53 -22.44 0.09
CA ALA A 275 15.96 -23.04 -1.17
C ALA A 275 15.74 -22.13 -2.40
N ALA A 276 14.67 -21.34 -2.38
CA ALA A 276 14.38 -20.35 -3.43
C ALA A 276 15.34 -19.15 -3.36
N GLU A 277 15.59 -18.62 -2.17
CA GLU A 277 16.54 -17.52 -1.93
C GLU A 277 17.96 -17.93 -2.35
N GLU A 278 18.41 -19.13 -1.96
CA GLU A 278 19.69 -19.68 -2.38
C GLU A 278 19.79 -19.82 -3.90
N PHE A 279 18.77 -20.37 -4.53
CA PHE A 279 18.73 -20.53 -6.00
C PHE A 279 18.78 -19.17 -6.72
N VAL A 280 18.03 -18.17 -6.23
CA VAL A 280 18.05 -16.81 -6.80
C VAL A 280 19.45 -16.21 -6.71
N GLN A 281 20.09 -16.32 -5.55
CA GLN A 281 21.40 -15.70 -5.29
C GLN A 281 22.53 -16.39 -6.05
N GLN A 282 22.52 -17.71 -6.13
CA GLN A 282 23.65 -18.48 -6.69
C GLN A 282 23.54 -18.67 -8.20
N ASP A 283 22.33 -18.83 -8.73
CA ASP A 283 22.14 -19.29 -10.10
C ASP A 283 21.23 -18.36 -10.95
N TYR A 284 20.02 -18.04 -10.44
CA TYR A 284 18.95 -17.54 -11.28
C TYR A 284 19.17 -16.10 -11.74
N ALA A 285 19.63 -15.21 -10.84
CA ALA A 285 19.91 -13.83 -11.20
C ALA A 285 21.00 -13.72 -12.28
N ALA A 286 22.07 -14.54 -12.18
CA ALA A 286 23.10 -14.61 -13.20
C ALA A 286 22.59 -15.19 -14.53
N ALA A 287 21.70 -16.19 -14.46
CA ALA A 287 21.08 -16.77 -15.65
C ALA A 287 20.20 -15.77 -16.40
N LEU A 288 19.36 -15.00 -15.68
CA LEU A 288 18.56 -13.92 -16.28
C LEU A 288 19.45 -12.88 -16.97
N HIS A 289 20.53 -12.46 -16.31
CA HIS A 289 21.50 -11.52 -16.90
C HIS A 289 22.23 -12.10 -18.13
N ALA A 290 22.53 -13.40 -18.16
CA ALA A 290 23.15 -14.04 -19.31
C ALA A 290 22.21 -14.10 -20.53
N GLY A 291 20.91 -14.29 -20.31
CA GLY A 291 19.88 -14.32 -21.36
C GLY A 291 20.19 -15.34 -22.45
N ALA A 292 20.25 -14.90 -23.72
CA ALA A 292 20.54 -15.76 -24.87
C ALA A 292 21.96 -16.35 -24.90
N ARG A 293 22.85 -15.91 -24.01
CA ARG A 293 24.23 -16.45 -23.91
C ARG A 293 24.29 -17.74 -23.09
N LEU A 294 23.22 -18.13 -22.43
CA LEU A 294 23.15 -19.42 -21.75
C LEU A 294 23.29 -20.58 -22.75
N THR A 295 24.14 -21.55 -22.42
CA THR A 295 24.13 -22.81 -23.16
C THR A 295 22.83 -23.57 -22.90
N GLU A 296 22.44 -24.46 -23.82
CA GLU A 296 21.23 -25.29 -23.68
C GLU A 296 21.26 -26.12 -22.37
N LYS A 297 22.42 -26.62 -21.99
CA LYS A 297 22.61 -27.37 -20.73
C LYS A 297 22.33 -26.49 -19.50
N GLU A 298 22.84 -25.28 -19.49
CA GLU A 298 22.61 -24.34 -18.40
C GLU A 298 21.14 -23.91 -18.33
N ARG A 299 20.55 -23.54 -19.46
CA ARG A 299 19.12 -23.18 -19.57
C ARG A 299 18.25 -24.31 -19.02
N SER A 300 18.48 -25.53 -19.45
CA SER A 300 17.77 -26.73 -19.00
C SER A 300 17.90 -26.96 -17.48
N ARG A 301 19.11 -26.75 -16.92
CA ARG A 301 19.36 -26.86 -15.47
C ARG A 301 18.59 -25.81 -14.69
N ILE A 302 18.63 -24.54 -15.15
CA ILE A 302 17.91 -23.44 -14.51
C ILE A 302 16.39 -23.65 -14.61
N ALA A 303 15.87 -24.01 -15.78
CA ALA A 303 14.44 -24.29 -15.97
C ALA A 303 13.94 -25.39 -15.04
N LYS A 304 14.72 -26.49 -14.91
CA LYS A 304 14.39 -27.58 -13.98
C LYS A 304 14.32 -27.06 -12.54
N ARG A 305 15.31 -26.29 -12.09
CA ARG A 305 15.35 -25.81 -10.71
C ARG A 305 14.27 -24.78 -10.42
N LEU A 306 13.99 -23.88 -11.36
CA LEU A 306 12.89 -22.91 -11.24
C LEU A 306 11.53 -23.62 -11.14
N ALA A 307 11.29 -24.64 -11.97
CA ALA A 307 10.09 -25.46 -11.88
C ALA A 307 9.97 -26.18 -10.52
N GLU A 308 11.07 -26.72 -9.99
CA GLU A 308 11.09 -27.38 -8.67
C GLU A 308 10.71 -26.42 -7.53
N VAL A 309 11.27 -25.20 -7.50
CA VAL A 309 11.03 -24.25 -6.40
C VAL A 309 9.71 -23.49 -6.52
N THR A 310 9.14 -23.39 -7.72
CA THR A 310 7.85 -22.71 -7.94
C THR A 310 6.66 -23.66 -8.03
N GLY A 311 6.92 -24.98 -8.20
CA GLY A 311 5.88 -25.98 -8.42
C GLY A 311 5.23 -25.91 -9.80
N LEU A 312 5.73 -25.05 -10.69
CA LEU A 312 5.18 -24.90 -12.04
C LEU A 312 5.67 -26.01 -13.00
N PRO A 313 4.92 -26.34 -14.04
CA PRO A 313 5.37 -27.27 -15.07
C PRO A 313 6.66 -26.76 -15.74
N ARG A 314 7.66 -27.63 -15.87
CA ARG A 314 8.94 -27.30 -16.53
C ARG A 314 8.75 -26.76 -17.95
N ALA A 315 7.85 -27.38 -18.73
CA ALA A 315 7.53 -26.93 -20.09
C ALA A 315 7.06 -25.47 -20.13
N LEU A 316 6.26 -25.04 -19.14
CA LEU A 316 5.85 -23.64 -19.01
C LEU A 316 7.03 -22.72 -18.72
N VAL A 317 7.94 -23.14 -17.83
CA VAL A 317 9.15 -22.37 -17.49
C VAL A 317 10.05 -22.20 -18.73
N GLU A 318 10.20 -23.23 -19.53
CA GLU A 318 10.95 -23.20 -20.80
C GLU A 318 10.24 -22.32 -21.84
N GLU A 319 8.91 -22.44 -21.99
CA GLU A 319 8.08 -21.58 -22.87
C GLU A 319 8.22 -20.09 -22.53
N LYS A 320 8.31 -19.76 -21.24
CA LYS A 320 8.43 -18.38 -20.75
C LYS A 320 9.88 -17.87 -20.71
N ASP A 321 10.81 -18.58 -21.33
CA ASP A 321 12.24 -18.24 -21.34
C ASP A 321 12.79 -17.95 -19.94
N LEU A 322 12.45 -18.78 -18.98
CA LEU A 322 12.82 -18.67 -17.54
C LEU A 322 12.16 -17.48 -16.82
N ARG A 323 11.34 -16.65 -17.47
CA ARG A 323 10.75 -15.42 -16.92
C ARG A 323 9.30 -15.65 -16.50
N ILE A 324 9.11 -16.08 -15.26
CA ILE A 324 7.79 -16.27 -14.67
C ILE A 324 7.34 -14.98 -14.00
N SER A 325 6.37 -14.29 -14.61
CA SER A 325 5.74 -13.12 -14.00
C SER A 325 4.76 -13.53 -12.89
N ASP A 326 4.35 -12.56 -12.08
CA ASP A 326 3.29 -12.71 -11.10
C ASP A 326 1.99 -13.22 -11.73
N GLN A 327 1.52 -12.61 -12.82
CA GLN A 327 0.33 -13.07 -13.54
C GLN A 327 0.47 -14.50 -14.03
N THR A 328 1.64 -14.89 -14.56
CA THR A 328 1.88 -16.28 -14.95
C THR A 328 1.70 -17.20 -13.76
N PHE A 329 2.25 -16.87 -12.60
CA PHE A 329 2.12 -17.69 -11.40
C PHE A 329 0.65 -17.76 -10.93
N PHE A 330 -0.06 -16.63 -10.85
CA PHE A 330 -1.45 -16.58 -10.39
C PHE A 330 -2.38 -17.50 -11.19
N PHE A 331 -2.22 -17.54 -12.50
CA PHE A 331 -3.08 -18.33 -13.38
C PHE A 331 -2.62 -19.77 -13.60
N GLU A 332 -1.33 -20.06 -13.46
CA GLU A 332 -0.80 -21.37 -13.83
C GLU A 332 -0.50 -22.28 -12.63
N ALA A 333 -0.27 -21.73 -11.43
CA ALA A 333 0.08 -22.53 -10.26
C ALA A 333 -1.00 -23.56 -9.87
N LEU A 334 -2.28 -23.20 -9.98
CA LEU A 334 -3.41 -24.07 -9.62
C LEU A 334 -4.34 -24.33 -10.80
N ARG A 335 -3.86 -24.15 -12.02
CA ARG A 335 -4.66 -24.30 -13.25
C ARG A 335 -5.35 -25.66 -13.37
N ASP A 336 -4.66 -26.73 -13.00
CA ASP A 336 -5.21 -28.08 -13.04
C ASP A 336 -6.37 -28.27 -12.06
N ARG A 337 -6.42 -27.47 -11.01
CA ARG A 337 -7.51 -27.43 -10.02
C ARG A 337 -8.65 -26.50 -10.42
N GLY A 338 -8.53 -25.77 -11.53
CA GLY A 338 -9.49 -24.75 -11.96
C GLY A 338 -9.52 -23.51 -11.06
N LEU A 339 -8.40 -23.20 -10.40
CA LEU A 339 -8.29 -22.10 -9.45
C LEU A 339 -7.24 -21.09 -9.89
N ILE A 340 -7.42 -19.82 -9.47
CA ILE A 340 -6.41 -18.75 -9.51
C ILE A 340 -5.92 -18.45 -8.10
N VAL A 341 -4.67 -18.04 -7.99
CA VAL A 341 -4.03 -17.65 -6.72
C VAL A 341 -4.22 -16.16 -6.49
N GLY A 342 -4.52 -15.76 -5.26
CA GLY A 342 -4.62 -14.35 -4.88
C GLY A 342 -3.28 -13.62 -4.94
N ARG A 343 -3.31 -12.35 -5.35
CA ARG A 343 -2.12 -11.50 -5.46
C ARG A 343 -1.72 -10.91 -4.09
N LEU A 344 -2.68 -10.34 -3.36
CA LEU A 344 -2.41 -9.71 -2.05
C LEU A 344 -2.30 -10.75 -0.93
N GLU A 345 -2.91 -11.91 -1.12
CA GLU A 345 -2.85 -13.03 -0.20
C GLU A 345 -2.80 -14.34 -1.01
N ALA A 346 -1.61 -14.86 -1.22
CA ALA A 346 -1.38 -16.02 -2.08
C ALA A 346 -1.93 -17.35 -1.53
N ARG A 347 -2.42 -17.38 -0.30
CA ARG A 347 -3.16 -18.54 0.25
C ARG A 347 -4.62 -18.54 -0.16
N ALA A 348 -5.17 -17.35 -0.44
CA ALA A 348 -6.52 -17.21 -0.98
C ALA A 348 -6.56 -17.70 -2.43
N THR A 349 -7.66 -18.36 -2.79
CA THR A 349 -7.91 -18.85 -4.14
C THR A 349 -9.31 -18.51 -4.59
N GLY A 350 -9.48 -18.34 -5.90
CA GLY A 350 -10.78 -18.13 -6.52
C GLY A 350 -10.99 -19.04 -7.73
N PRO A 351 -12.23 -19.24 -8.17
CA PRO A 351 -12.51 -20.04 -9.35
C PRO A 351 -11.96 -19.37 -10.61
N MET A 352 -11.33 -20.16 -11.46
CA MET A 352 -10.96 -19.73 -12.81
C MET A 352 -12.20 -19.70 -13.69
N ALA A 353 -12.27 -18.73 -14.62
CA ALA A 353 -13.34 -18.73 -15.63
C ALA A 353 -13.37 -20.05 -16.42
N ALA A 354 -14.55 -20.50 -16.83
CA ALA A 354 -14.71 -21.76 -17.56
C ALA A 354 -13.92 -21.81 -18.88
N SER A 355 -13.74 -20.66 -19.53
CA SER A 355 -12.87 -20.48 -20.70
C SER A 355 -11.38 -20.67 -20.41
N ARG A 356 -10.99 -20.68 -19.13
CA ARG A 356 -9.61 -20.76 -18.65
C ARG A 356 -8.69 -19.71 -19.29
N THR A 357 -9.24 -18.54 -19.60
CA THR A 357 -8.47 -17.37 -20.03
C THR A 357 -7.56 -16.87 -18.91
N ARG A 358 -6.55 -16.06 -19.27
CA ARG A 358 -5.68 -15.40 -18.31
C ARG A 358 -6.11 -13.95 -18.06
N ASP A 359 -7.41 -13.69 -18.19
CA ASP A 359 -7.98 -12.37 -17.93
C ASP A 359 -8.12 -12.16 -16.43
N TRP A 360 -7.52 -11.11 -15.92
CA TRP A 360 -7.58 -10.76 -14.49
C TRP A 360 -8.91 -10.04 -14.20
N GLU A 361 -9.94 -10.80 -13.86
CA GLU A 361 -11.27 -10.26 -13.56
C GLU A 361 -11.35 -9.74 -12.11
N PHE A 362 -10.71 -10.43 -11.19
CA PHE A 362 -10.69 -10.09 -9.75
C PHE A 362 -9.49 -10.72 -9.03
N ASP A 363 -9.12 -10.15 -7.88
CA ASP A 363 -8.14 -10.74 -6.97
C ASP A 363 -8.87 -11.51 -5.85
N PRO A 364 -8.73 -12.84 -5.75
CA PRO A 364 -9.38 -13.64 -4.71
C PRO A 364 -9.09 -13.11 -3.30
N GLY A 365 -7.89 -12.59 -3.06
CA GLY A 365 -7.49 -12.09 -1.75
C GLY A 365 -8.24 -10.85 -1.31
N ILE A 366 -8.63 -9.97 -2.25
CA ILE A 366 -9.34 -8.73 -1.92
C ILE A 366 -10.86 -8.85 -2.08
N GLU A 367 -11.33 -9.61 -3.08
CA GLU A 367 -12.77 -9.74 -3.34
C GLU A 367 -13.52 -10.37 -2.17
N ALA A 368 -12.90 -11.31 -1.47
CA ALA A 368 -13.50 -11.94 -0.29
C ALA A 368 -13.81 -10.93 0.83
N ILE A 369 -13.09 -9.81 0.90
CA ILE A 369 -13.22 -8.84 1.99
C ILE A 369 -13.72 -7.46 1.54
N ALA A 370 -13.63 -7.09 0.25
CA ALA A 370 -13.91 -5.73 -0.22
C ALA A 370 -15.35 -5.28 0.07
N SER A 371 -16.35 -6.12 -0.26
CA SER A 371 -17.74 -5.81 0.02
C SER A 371 -18.09 -5.85 1.51
N PRO A 372 -17.69 -6.88 2.29
CA PRO A 372 -17.85 -6.90 3.74
C PRO A 372 -17.26 -5.67 4.44
N TYR A 373 -16.04 -5.29 4.09
CA TYR A 373 -15.41 -4.08 4.65
C TYR A 373 -16.17 -2.81 4.29
N THR A 374 -16.57 -2.66 3.03
CA THR A 374 -17.32 -1.47 2.60
C THR A 374 -18.64 -1.35 3.37
N MET A 375 -19.40 -2.44 3.48
CA MET A 375 -20.69 -2.41 4.15
C MET A 375 -20.55 -2.16 5.65
N ALA A 376 -19.62 -2.85 6.32
CA ALA A 376 -19.36 -2.64 7.75
C ALA A 376 -18.85 -1.23 8.03
N ALA A 377 -17.97 -0.69 7.17
CA ALA A 377 -17.45 0.67 7.31
C ALA A 377 -18.54 1.73 7.13
N MET A 378 -19.43 1.58 6.15
CA MET A 378 -20.51 2.54 5.93
C MET A 378 -21.47 2.58 7.12
N ALA A 379 -21.81 1.43 7.69
CA ALA A 379 -22.59 1.36 8.93
C ALA A 379 -21.84 2.04 10.09
N TYR A 380 -20.58 1.69 10.30
CA TYR A 380 -19.74 2.25 11.36
C TYR A 380 -19.56 3.77 11.24
N PHE A 381 -19.25 4.27 10.05
CA PHE A 381 -19.05 5.71 9.81
C PHE A 381 -20.31 6.50 10.07
N ARG A 382 -21.47 5.98 9.67
CA ARG A 382 -22.75 6.65 9.88
C ARG A 382 -23.21 6.58 11.34
N GLU A 383 -23.22 5.39 11.92
CA GLU A 383 -23.83 5.14 13.22
C GLU A 383 -22.93 5.49 14.40
N GLN A 384 -21.62 5.25 14.27
CA GLN A 384 -20.68 5.44 15.37
C GLN A 384 -19.79 6.66 15.24
N LEU A 385 -19.43 7.07 14.01
CA LEU A 385 -18.63 8.29 13.78
C LEU A 385 -19.48 9.51 13.39
N GLY A 386 -20.77 9.36 13.15
CA GLY A 386 -21.65 10.48 12.82
C GLY A 386 -21.40 11.09 11.42
N LEU A 387 -20.80 10.34 10.51
CA LEU A 387 -20.56 10.77 9.13
C LEU A 387 -21.75 10.41 8.23
N ASP A 388 -22.71 11.31 8.11
CA ASP A 388 -23.84 11.15 7.20
C ASP A 388 -23.52 11.80 5.84
N ILE A 389 -22.90 11.06 4.96
CA ILE A 389 -22.51 11.47 3.60
C ILE A 389 -23.11 10.47 2.60
N GLU A 390 -24.02 10.94 1.74
CA GLU A 390 -24.68 10.08 0.74
C GLU A 390 -23.78 9.75 -0.45
N ALA A 391 -22.75 10.56 -0.71
CA ALA A 391 -21.80 10.29 -1.78
C ALA A 391 -21.11 8.93 -1.57
N ARG A 392 -20.82 8.24 -2.67
CA ARG A 392 -20.10 6.96 -2.63
C ARG A 392 -18.74 7.13 -1.96
N TYR A 393 -18.46 6.31 -0.95
CA TYR A 393 -17.14 6.18 -0.38
C TYR A 393 -16.24 5.37 -1.33
N GLN A 394 -15.16 5.97 -1.81
CA GLN A 394 -14.25 5.36 -2.78
C GLN A 394 -13.21 4.50 -2.04
N VAL A 395 -13.56 3.24 -1.77
CA VAL A 395 -12.66 2.29 -1.09
C VAL A 395 -11.39 2.04 -1.91
N LEU A 396 -11.58 1.78 -3.22
CA LEU A 396 -10.51 1.67 -4.20
C LEU A 396 -10.97 2.37 -5.49
N ASN A 397 -10.31 3.48 -5.81
CA ASN A 397 -10.59 4.26 -7.01
C ASN A 397 -9.59 3.89 -8.12
N THR A 398 -9.98 2.99 -9.01
CA THR A 398 -9.14 2.51 -10.10
C THR A 398 -8.81 3.59 -11.13
N ASP A 399 -9.61 4.66 -11.24
CA ASP A 399 -9.33 5.78 -12.15
C ASP A 399 -8.15 6.63 -11.64
N VAL A 400 -7.96 6.70 -10.32
CA VAL A 400 -6.76 7.25 -9.71
C VAL A 400 -5.54 6.44 -10.12
N ASN A 401 -5.60 5.12 -9.99
CA ASN A 401 -4.49 4.23 -10.35
C ASN A 401 -4.12 4.36 -11.83
N ARG A 402 -5.10 4.34 -12.73
CA ARG A 402 -4.89 4.48 -14.18
C ARG A 402 -4.33 5.85 -14.58
N GLY A 403 -4.75 6.92 -13.89
CA GLY A 403 -4.32 8.30 -14.17
C GLY A 403 -3.06 8.74 -13.41
N TRP A 404 -2.42 7.82 -12.66
CA TRP A 404 -1.30 8.16 -11.79
C TRP A 404 -0.03 8.49 -12.56
N SER A 405 0.59 9.61 -12.23
CA SER A 405 1.92 9.97 -12.74
C SER A 405 3.02 9.37 -11.84
N TRP A 406 3.77 8.44 -12.41
CA TRP A 406 4.93 7.84 -11.76
C TRP A 406 6.22 8.65 -11.95
N THR A 407 6.16 9.72 -12.76
CA THR A 407 7.32 10.61 -12.95
C THR A 407 7.51 11.45 -11.70
N ARG A 408 8.75 11.51 -11.19
CA ARG A 408 9.11 12.35 -10.05
C ARG A 408 9.44 13.77 -10.51
N ASP A 409 8.99 14.79 -9.75
CA ASP A 409 9.24 16.20 -10.07
C ASP A 409 10.73 16.59 -9.94
N ALA A 410 11.41 15.97 -8.95
CA ALA A 410 12.84 16.18 -8.73
C ALA A 410 13.75 15.51 -9.76
N ALA A 411 13.19 14.62 -10.61
CA ALA A 411 13.96 13.94 -11.64
C ALA A 411 14.17 14.87 -12.84
N GLY A 412 15.40 15.19 -13.15
CA GLY A 412 15.80 15.96 -14.33
C GLY A 412 16.29 15.06 -15.46
N GLY A 413 16.10 15.47 -16.72
CA GLY A 413 16.71 14.79 -17.86
C GLY A 413 16.32 13.31 -17.97
N PHE A 414 17.32 12.44 -18.08
CA PHE A 414 17.13 10.99 -18.23
C PHE A 414 16.55 10.29 -16.99
N ASP A 415 16.63 10.88 -15.79
CA ASP A 415 16.08 10.28 -14.57
C ASP A 415 14.55 10.15 -14.64
N ARG A 416 13.89 10.95 -15.47
CA ARG A 416 12.44 10.82 -15.74
C ARG A 416 12.06 9.55 -16.50
N MET A 417 13.02 8.88 -17.11
CA MET A 417 12.79 7.67 -17.91
C MET A 417 12.89 6.38 -17.08
N GLY A 418 13.26 6.48 -15.80
CA GLY A 418 13.37 5.36 -14.88
C GLY A 418 12.06 4.99 -14.18
N PHE A 419 12.12 3.97 -13.32
CA PHE A 419 11.05 3.61 -12.41
C PHE A 419 10.99 4.60 -11.24
N ALA A 420 9.77 4.89 -10.76
CA ALA A 420 9.61 5.69 -9.54
C ALA A 420 10.30 5.01 -8.35
N SER A 421 11.03 5.81 -7.59
CA SER A 421 11.70 5.41 -6.35
C SER A 421 11.59 6.52 -5.30
N THR A 422 11.34 6.12 -4.05
CA THR A 422 11.37 6.99 -2.87
C THR A 422 12.40 6.54 -1.83
N SER A 423 13.22 5.55 -2.16
CA SER A 423 14.39 5.17 -1.37
C SER A 423 15.35 6.34 -1.14
N PRO A 424 15.63 7.23 -2.12
CA PRO A 424 16.45 8.41 -1.91
C PRO A 424 15.86 9.40 -0.90
N ASP A 425 14.52 9.57 -0.90
CA ASP A 425 13.82 10.45 0.05
C ASP A 425 13.94 9.90 1.47
N LEU A 426 13.68 8.59 1.64
CA LEU A 426 13.83 7.92 2.92
C LEU A 426 15.27 8.03 3.44
N ALA A 427 16.25 7.73 2.59
CA ALA A 427 17.65 7.83 2.95
C ALA A 427 18.04 9.24 3.37
N ARG A 428 17.54 10.27 2.67
CA ARG A 428 17.77 11.69 3.02
C ARG A 428 17.09 12.05 4.34
N ALA A 429 15.85 11.62 4.56
CA ALA A 429 15.15 11.82 5.83
C ALA A 429 15.92 11.20 7.02
N MET A 430 16.43 9.97 6.87
CA MET A 430 17.23 9.30 7.90
C MET A 430 18.59 9.97 8.14
N ARG A 431 19.24 10.50 7.10
CA ARG A 431 20.50 11.24 7.26
C ARG A 431 20.30 12.58 7.97
N ARG A 432 19.16 13.25 7.72
CA ARG A 432 18.81 14.54 8.35
C ARG A 432 18.31 14.37 9.79
N ASN A 433 17.66 13.25 10.08
CA ASN A 433 17.12 12.95 11.40
C ASN A 433 17.68 11.61 11.92
N PRO A 434 18.76 11.64 12.73
CA PRO A 434 19.40 10.43 13.24
C PRO A 434 18.55 9.64 14.25
N HIS A 435 17.44 10.23 14.71
CA HIS A 435 16.49 9.60 15.63
C HIS A 435 15.30 8.96 14.93
N LEU A 436 15.17 9.13 13.61
CA LEU A 436 14.11 8.48 12.84
C LEU A 436 14.30 6.96 12.83
N THR A 437 13.35 6.26 13.43
CA THR A 437 13.32 4.80 13.39
C THR A 437 12.43 4.33 12.22
N VAL A 438 12.95 3.44 11.39
CA VAL A 438 12.21 2.83 10.29
C VAL A 438 12.01 1.34 10.58
N ARG A 439 10.77 0.87 10.45
CA ARG A 439 10.42 -0.54 10.54
C ARG A 439 9.67 -0.96 9.29
N ALA A 440 10.06 -2.10 8.71
CA ALA A 440 9.34 -2.73 7.62
C ALA A 440 8.68 -4.02 8.10
N ALA A 441 7.45 -4.24 7.69
CA ALA A 441 6.70 -5.47 7.93
C ALA A 441 6.18 -5.97 6.57
N SER A 442 6.52 -7.20 6.20
CA SER A 442 6.12 -7.80 4.92
C SER A 442 5.52 -9.18 5.14
N GLY A 443 4.37 -9.42 4.52
CA GLY A 443 3.72 -10.72 4.50
C GLY A 443 4.49 -11.71 3.61
N ARG A 444 4.68 -12.95 4.09
CA ARG A 444 5.35 -13.98 3.30
C ARG A 444 4.50 -14.52 2.16
N SER A 445 3.19 -14.32 2.24
CA SER A 445 2.21 -14.69 1.22
C SER A 445 1.73 -13.51 0.39
N ASP A 446 2.33 -12.33 0.58
CA ASP A 446 2.08 -11.14 -0.23
C ASP A 446 2.88 -11.24 -1.55
N LEU A 447 2.18 -11.34 -2.66
CA LEU A 447 2.74 -11.32 -4.01
C LEU A 447 2.43 -10.01 -4.76
N GLY A 448 1.81 -9.04 -4.10
CA GLY A 448 1.70 -7.67 -4.58
C GLY A 448 2.98 -6.87 -4.34
N THR A 449 3.57 -7.06 -3.15
CA THR A 449 4.82 -6.44 -2.71
C THR A 449 5.65 -7.47 -1.92
N PRO A 450 6.28 -8.44 -2.60
CA PRO A 450 6.93 -9.56 -1.93
C PRO A 450 8.05 -9.09 -1.00
N TYR A 451 8.20 -9.77 0.14
CA TYR A 451 9.18 -9.41 1.18
C TYR A 451 10.61 -9.27 0.66
N SER A 452 11.00 -10.09 -0.31
CA SER A 452 12.33 -10.06 -0.94
C SER A 452 12.56 -8.77 -1.74
N ALA A 453 11.52 -8.15 -2.33
CA ALA A 453 11.62 -6.84 -2.95
C ALA A 453 11.77 -5.73 -1.89
N SER A 454 11.08 -5.87 -0.75
CA SER A 454 11.25 -5.00 0.40
C SER A 454 12.68 -5.06 0.94
N ASP A 455 13.20 -6.27 1.16
CA ASP A 455 14.58 -6.49 1.64
C ASP A 455 15.60 -5.93 0.65
N TRP A 456 15.37 -6.12 -0.65
CA TRP A 456 16.23 -5.58 -1.71
C TRP A 456 16.32 -4.05 -1.67
N SER A 457 15.19 -3.35 -1.54
CA SER A 457 15.13 -1.90 -1.45
C SER A 457 15.80 -1.37 -0.19
N LEU A 458 15.49 -1.96 0.97
CA LEU A 458 16.02 -1.53 2.26
C LEU A 458 17.54 -1.76 2.38
N ALA A 459 18.04 -2.87 1.83
CA ALA A 459 19.48 -3.17 1.83
C ALA A 459 20.32 -2.20 0.96
N ARG A 460 19.67 -1.40 0.10
CA ARG A 460 20.30 -0.45 -0.83
C ARG A 460 20.08 1.02 -0.47
N LEU A 461 19.50 1.28 0.71
CA LEU A 461 19.38 2.66 1.18
C LEU A 461 20.75 3.29 1.34
N ASP A 462 20.93 4.48 0.75
CA ASP A 462 22.18 5.26 0.85
C ASP A 462 22.32 5.89 2.23
N ILE A 463 22.61 5.03 3.22
CA ILE A 463 22.84 5.40 4.63
C ILE A 463 24.10 4.72 5.14
N ARG A 464 24.85 5.36 6.05
CA ARG A 464 26.00 4.73 6.68
C ARG A 464 25.57 3.58 7.60
N ALA A 465 26.40 2.56 7.75
CA ALA A 465 26.09 1.36 8.54
C ALA A 465 25.58 1.64 9.97
N ARG A 466 26.03 2.72 10.61
CA ARG A 466 25.56 3.17 11.94
C ARG A 466 24.07 3.53 11.97
N PHE A 467 23.47 3.87 10.82
CA PHE A 467 22.04 4.16 10.69
C PHE A 467 21.24 2.96 10.20
N ALA A 468 21.89 1.94 9.62
CA ALA A 468 21.24 0.75 9.12
C ALA A 468 20.58 -0.08 10.25
N SER A 469 21.08 0.01 11.48
CA SER A 469 20.48 -0.66 12.65
C SER A 469 19.09 -0.08 13.02
N ALA A 470 18.74 1.10 12.53
CA ALA A 470 17.41 1.69 12.71
C ALA A 470 16.34 1.10 11.76
N SER A 471 16.76 0.46 10.68
CA SER A 471 15.85 -0.25 9.74
C SER A 471 15.80 -1.72 10.14
N ARG A 472 14.63 -2.21 10.53
CA ARG A 472 14.40 -3.62 10.86
C ARG A 472 13.27 -4.15 10.01
N THR A 473 13.50 -5.25 9.30
CA THR A 473 12.47 -5.98 8.57
C THR A 473 11.88 -7.06 9.48
N ALA A 474 10.58 -7.07 9.61
CA ALA A 474 9.83 -8.15 10.22
C ALA A 474 8.99 -8.83 9.15
N THR A 475 9.19 -10.13 8.96
CA THR A 475 8.32 -10.95 8.11
C THR A 475 7.33 -11.70 8.98
N THR A 476 6.04 -11.51 8.75
CA THR A 476 4.99 -12.16 9.53
C THR A 476 4.51 -13.44 8.87
N THR A 477 4.30 -14.48 9.69
CA THR A 477 3.49 -15.64 9.32
C THR A 477 2.20 -15.52 10.11
N PRO A 478 1.02 -15.67 9.52
CA PRO A 478 -0.23 -15.69 10.29
C PRO A 478 -0.19 -16.84 11.32
N GLY A 479 -0.63 -16.56 12.54
CA GLY A 479 -0.65 -17.51 13.63
C GLY A 479 0.50 -17.39 14.65
N THR A 480 1.34 -16.36 14.56
CA THR A 480 2.31 -15.99 15.62
C THR A 480 2.07 -14.58 16.13
#